data_daa969255e33884ad7a06707e2195f9b
#
_entry.id   daa969255e33884ad7a06707e2195f9b
#
_cell.length_a   1.000
_cell.length_b   1.000
_cell.length_c   1.000
_cell.angle_alpha   90.00
_cell.angle_beta   90.00
_cell.angle_gamma   90.00
#
_symmetry.space_group_name_H-M   'P 1'
#
loop_
_entity.id
_entity.type
_entity.pdbx_description
1 polymer ?
#
loop_
_entity_poly.entity_id
_entity_poly.type
_entity_poly.pdbx_seq_one_letter_code
_entity_poly.pdbx_strand_id
1 'polypeptide(L)'
;MLKVNIINRSHHQLPAYETIASAGMDLRANLEQSITLEPLQRCLVPTGLFISLPVGFEAQVRPRSGLAIKKGITVLNSPGMIDADYRGEIGVILVNLSQEPFVINDGERIAQMVIARHEQVEWQPVESLDETERGAGGFGHTGK
;
A
#
# COMPACT_ATOMS: atom_id res chain seq x y z
N MET A 1 -20.13 10.51 -1.07
CA MET A 1 -18.78 9.95 -0.88
C MET A 1 -18.56 9.49 0.55
N LEU A 2 -17.75 8.47 0.73
CA LEU A 2 -17.32 8.03 2.06
C LEU A 2 -16.46 9.12 2.71
N LYS A 3 -16.76 9.44 3.97
CA LYS A 3 -15.96 10.38 4.75
C LYS A 3 -15.03 9.61 5.68
N VAL A 4 -13.75 9.96 5.66
CA VAL A 4 -12.72 9.35 6.50
C VAL A 4 -12.06 10.44 7.31
N ASN A 5 -12.02 10.26 8.63
CA ASN A 5 -11.31 11.18 9.51
C ASN A 5 -9.80 11.02 9.32
N ILE A 6 -9.09 12.14 9.24
CA ILE A 6 -7.65 12.17 9.05
C ILE A 6 -7.00 13.22 9.93
N ILE A 7 -5.86 12.87 10.50
CA ILE A 7 -4.95 13.83 11.13
C ILE A 7 -3.71 13.91 10.25
N ASN A 8 -3.34 15.13 9.88
CA ASN A 8 -2.13 15.40 9.11
C ASN A 8 -1.13 16.15 10.00
N ARG A 9 -0.09 15.46 10.43
CA ARG A 9 1.02 16.06 11.19
C ARG A 9 2.22 16.41 10.31
N SER A 10 2.12 16.18 9.00
CA SER A 10 3.12 16.63 8.06
C SER A 10 2.86 18.10 7.68
N HIS A 11 3.82 18.71 6.99
CA HIS A 11 3.64 20.04 6.39
C HIS A 11 3.25 19.94 4.91
N HIS A 12 2.94 18.72 4.45
CA HIS A 12 2.49 18.49 3.09
C HIS A 12 0.96 18.55 2.99
N GLN A 13 0.46 18.73 1.78
CA GLN A 13 -0.97 18.69 1.53
C GLN A 13 -1.52 17.28 1.75
N LEU A 14 -2.81 17.21 2.06
CA LEU A 14 -3.50 15.93 2.15
C LEU A 14 -3.41 15.16 0.83
N PRO A 15 -3.35 13.82 0.88
CA PRO A 15 -3.46 13.01 -0.33
C PRO A 15 -4.73 13.35 -1.10
N ALA A 16 -4.62 13.36 -2.41
CA ALA A 16 -5.74 13.66 -3.30
C ALA A 16 -5.73 12.74 -4.51
N TYR A 17 -6.90 12.51 -5.08
CA TYR A 17 -7.02 11.81 -6.34
C TYR A 17 -6.62 12.75 -7.48
N GLU A 18 -5.70 12.31 -8.34
CA GLU A 18 -5.21 13.14 -9.45
C GLU A 18 -6.26 13.33 -10.54
N THR A 19 -7.10 12.32 -10.76
CA THR A 19 -8.21 12.40 -11.71
C THR A 19 -9.50 11.88 -11.05
N ILE A 20 -10.63 12.19 -11.64
CA ILE A 20 -11.94 11.75 -11.12
C ILE A 20 -12.07 10.21 -11.13
N ALA A 21 -11.31 9.52 -11.97
CA ALA A 21 -11.35 8.07 -12.10
C ALA A 21 -10.20 7.37 -11.36
N SER A 22 -9.34 8.10 -10.66
CA SER A 22 -8.23 7.51 -9.91
C SER A 22 -8.75 6.67 -8.74
N ALA A 23 -8.18 5.48 -8.57
CA ALA A 23 -8.47 4.62 -7.44
C ALA A 23 -7.54 4.89 -6.25
N GLY A 24 -6.34 5.38 -6.51
CA GLY A 24 -5.32 5.63 -5.51
C GLY A 24 -4.97 7.10 -5.35
N MET A 25 -4.45 7.42 -4.19
CA MET A 25 -3.89 8.74 -3.85
C MET A 25 -2.42 8.57 -3.53
N ASP A 26 -1.58 9.47 -4.00
CA ASP A 26 -0.15 9.41 -3.68
C ASP A 26 0.10 9.71 -2.20
N LEU A 27 1.02 8.95 -1.61
CA LEU A 27 1.56 9.17 -0.27
C LEU A 27 2.96 9.77 -0.40
N ARG A 28 3.22 10.81 0.41
CA ARG A 28 4.50 11.51 0.42
C ARG A 28 5.31 11.15 1.65
N ALA A 29 6.61 11.09 1.49
CA ALA A 29 7.54 10.97 2.62
C ALA A 29 7.49 12.24 3.47
N ASN A 30 7.42 12.08 4.78
CA ASN A 30 7.50 13.17 5.76
C ASN A 30 8.79 13.01 6.54
N LEU A 31 9.85 13.70 6.11
CA LEU A 31 11.19 13.52 6.62
C LEU A 31 11.81 14.84 7.04
N GLU A 32 12.55 14.82 8.15
CA GLU A 32 13.42 15.94 8.54
C GLU A 32 14.73 15.90 7.76
N GLN A 33 15.22 14.71 7.43
CA GLN A 33 16.44 14.49 6.66
C GLN A 33 16.20 13.41 5.61
N SER A 34 16.86 13.55 4.47
CA SER A 34 16.81 12.53 3.41
C SER A 34 17.30 11.19 3.90
N ILE A 35 16.71 10.13 3.37
CA ILE A 35 17.11 8.75 3.64
C ILE A 35 17.77 8.20 2.40
N THR A 36 18.96 7.61 2.54
CA THR A 36 19.59 6.84 1.47
C THR A 36 19.29 5.36 1.69
N LEU A 37 18.65 4.75 0.71
CA LEU A 37 18.30 3.34 0.72
C LEU A 37 19.24 2.59 -0.21
N GLU A 38 20.18 1.84 0.37
CA GLU A 38 21.12 1.05 -0.40
C GLU A 38 20.45 -0.16 -1.05
N PRO A 39 21.07 -0.78 -2.07
CA PRO A 39 20.52 -1.99 -2.68
C PRO A 39 20.17 -3.07 -1.65
N LEU A 40 19.00 -3.66 -1.78
CA LEU A 40 18.42 -4.70 -0.92
C LEU A 40 18.08 -4.25 0.50
N GLN A 41 18.29 -2.99 0.83
CA GLN A 41 17.84 -2.44 2.11
C GLN A 41 16.37 -2.07 2.08
N ARG A 42 15.75 -2.09 3.26
CA ARG A 42 14.39 -1.63 3.49
C ARG A 42 14.36 -0.60 4.60
N CYS A 43 13.38 0.29 4.55
CA CYS A 43 13.15 1.24 5.62
C CYS A 43 11.67 1.56 5.73
N LEU A 44 11.25 1.92 6.94
CA LEU A 44 9.91 2.44 7.20
C LEU A 44 9.94 3.95 7.02
N VAL A 45 9.22 4.46 6.03
CA VAL A 45 9.15 5.89 5.73
C VAL A 45 7.87 6.46 6.32
N PRO A 46 7.95 7.45 7.21
CA PRO A 46 6.76 8.08 7.79
C PRO A 46 6.05 8.98 6.79
N THR A 47 4.74 9.12 6.95
CA THR A 47 3.91 10.03 6.15
C THR A 47 3.34 11.19 6.94
N GLY A 48 3.35 11.10 8.27
CA GLY A 48 2.70 12.07 9.14
C GLY A 48 1.18 11.98 9.16
N LEU A 49 0.60 10.94 8.56
CA LEU A 49 -0.84 10.77 8.41
C LEU A 49 -1.39 9.69 9.33
N PHE A 50 -2.57 9.97 9.90
CA PHE A 50 -3.31 9.07 10.78
C PHE A 50 -4.76 9.08 10.31
N ILE A 51 -5.36 7.92 10.11
CA ILE A 51 -6.74 7.83 9.61
C ILE A 51 -7.60 6.94 10.52
N SER A 52 -8.90 7.16 10.45
CA SER A 52 -9.91 6.35 11.11
C SER A 52 -10.95 5.92 10.08
N LEU A 53 -10.85 4.69 9.64
CA LEU A 53 -11.77 4.13 8.66
C LEU A 53 -13.03 3.58 9.35
N PRO A 54 -14.20 3.65 8.70
CA PRO A 54 -15.37 2.91 9.17
C PRO A 54 -15.14 1.40 9.08
N VAL A 55 -15.72 0.66 9.99
CA VAL A 55 -15.71 -0.81 9.94
C VAL A 55 -16.30 -1.29 8.60
N GLY A 56 -15.66 -2.28 7.98
CA GLY A 56 -16.00 -2.76 6.65
C GLY A 56 -15.15 -2.17 5.53
N PHE A 57 -14.24 -1.27 5.87
CA PHE A 57 -13.29 -0.68 4.93
C PHE A 57 -11.86 -0.92 5.38
N GLU A 58 -10.97 -0.97 4.40
CA GLU A 58 -9.53 -1.03 4.59
C GLU A 58 -8.86 0.02 3.74
N ALA A 59 -7.65 0.41 4.12
CA ALA A 59 -6.76 1.11 3.22
C ALA A 59 -5.62 0.18 2.83
N GLN A 60 -5.18 0.27 1.57
CA GLN A 60 -4.04 -0.49 1.07
C GLN A 60 -2.96 0.46 0.59
N VAL A 61 -1.73 0.21 1.04
CA VAL A 61 -0.55 0.92 0.56
C VAL A 61 0.07 0.07 -0.54
N ARG A 62 0.18 0.66 -1.72
CA ARG A 62 0.66 -0.01 -2.93
C ARG A 62 1.82 0.77 -3.53
N PRO A 63 2.72 0.10 -4.26
CA PRO A 63 3.83 0.79 -4.91
C PRO A 63 3.35 1.67 -6.07
N ARG A 64 4.20 2.62 -6.45
CA ARG A 64 4.01 3.45 -7.64
C ARG A 64 4.75 2.81 -8.81
N SER A 65 4.06 2.71 -9.94
CA SER A 65 4.60 2.06 -11.13
C SER A 65 5.87 2.74 -11.66
N GLY A 66 5.92 4.07 -11.59
CA GLY A 66 7.08 4.84 -12.05
C GLY A 66 8.34 4.55 -11.23
N LEU A 67 8.22 4.49 -9.90
CA LEU A 67 9.36 4.13 -9.05
C LEU A 67 9.76 2.68 -9.25
N ALA A 68 8.81 1.79 -9.44
CA ALA A 68 9.08 0.37 -9.65
C ALA A 68 9.90 0.17 -10.92
N ILE A 69 9.45 0.70 -12.06
CA ILE A 69 10.10 0.44 -13.34
C ILE A 69 11.39 1.23 -13.54
N LYS A 70 11.44 2.47 -13.06
CA LYS A 70 12.60 3.35 -13.30
C LYS A 70 13.70 3.22 -12.27
N LYS A 71 13.34 2.90 -11.02
CA LYS A 71 14.26 2.92 -9.89
C LYS A 71 14.34 1.58 -9.15
N GLY A 72 13.49 0.63 -9.46
CA GLY A 72 13.47 -0.64 -8.74
C GLY A 72 13.03 -0.51 -7.28
N ILE A 73 12.28 0.55 -6.96
CA ILE A 73 11.78 0.80 -5.61
C ILE A 73 10.35 0.34 -5.52
N THR A 74 10.05 -0.44 -4.50
CA THR A 74 8.70 -0.96 -4.26
C THR A 74 8.38 -0.96 -2.78
N VAL A 75 7.12 -1.25 -2.46
CA VAL A 75 6.66 -1.46 -1.10
C VAL A 75 6.85 -2.93 -0.77
N LEU A 76 7.62 -3.23 0.27
CA LEU A 76 8.00 -4.62 0.57
C LEU A 76 6.80 -5.50 0.90
N ASN A 77 5.85 -4.98 1.69
CA ASN A 77 4.61 -5.67 2.03
C ASN A 77 3.48 -5.22 1.10
N SER A 78 3.57 -5.54 -0.17
CA SER A 78 2.58 -5.12 -1.18
C SER A 78 1.48 -6.15 -1.37
N PRO A 79 0.20 -5.77 -1.11
CA PRO A 79 -0.22 -4.49 -0.55
C PRO A 79 -0.04 -4.43 0.96
N GLY A 80 0.34 -3.26 1.46
CA GLY A 80 0.30 -2.99 2.90
C GLY A 80 -1.15 -2.76 3.33
N MET A 81 -1.58 -3.42 4.38
CA MET A 81 -2.97 -3.37 4.83
C MET A 81 -3.11 -2.50 6.06
N ILE A 82 -4.05 -1.55 6.01
CA ILE A 82 -4.41 -0.70 7.14
C ILE A 82 -5.84 -1.04 7.55
N ASP A 83 -5.98 -1.63 8.73
CA ASP A 83 -7.27 -2.01 9.29
C ASP A 83 -8.06 -0.78 9.75
N ALA A 84 -9.38 -0.91 9.80
CA ALA A 84 -10.26 0.19 10.20
C ALA A 84 -9.96 0.70 11.62
N ASP A 85 -9.53 -0.18 12.51
CA ASP A 85 -9.22 0.16 13.91
C ASP A 85 -7.76 0.54 14.17
N TYR A 86 -6.92 0.57 13.15
CA TYR A 86 -5.55 1.04 13.31
C TYR A 86 -5.53 2.56 13.49
N ARG A 87 -4.90 3.04 14.56
CA ARG A 87 -4.82 4.47 14.90
C ARG A 87 -3.41 5.02 14.86
N GLY A 88 -2.43 4.19 14.49
CA GLY A 88 -1.05 4.63 14.35
C GLY A 88 -0.80 5.41 13.07
N GLU A 89 0.41 5.90 12.96
CA GLU A 89 0.85 6.60 11.76
C GLU A 89 0.90 5.65 10.56
N ILE A 90 0.48 6.15 9.40
CA ILE A 90 0.67 5.44 8.14
C ILE A 90 2.14 5.52 7.77
N GLY A 91 2.79 4.36 7.74
CA GLY A 91 4.17 4.22 7.30
C GLY A 91 4.25 3.38 6.03
N VAL A 92 5.26 3.67 5.22
CA VAL A 92 5.51 2.96 3.98
C VAL A 92 6.84 2.21 4.10
N ILE A 93 6.79 0.88 3.97
CA ILE A 93 8.00 0.06 4.01
C ILE A 93 8.53 -0.06 2.58
N LEU A 94 9.57 0.71 2.26
CA LEU A 94 10.21 0.67 0.95
C LEU A 94 11.38 -0.29 0.95
N VAL A 95 11.58 -0.94 -0.17
CA VAL A 95 12.75 -1.78 -0.45
C VAL A 95 13.36 -1.37 -1.79
N ASN A 96 14.70 -1.37 -1.85
CA ASN A 96 15.46 -1.07 -3.06
C ASN A 96 15.92 -2.38 -3.71
N LEU A 97 15.28 -2.75 -4.81
CA LEU A 97 15.62 -3.94 -5.59
C LEU A 97 16.53 -3.63 -6.79
N SER A 98 17.07 -2.41 -6.86
CA SER A 98 18.03 -2.02 -7.88
C SER A 98 19.45 -2.28 -7.41
N GLN A 99 20.41 -1.95 -8.24
CA GLN A 99 21.85 -2.06 -7.95
C GLN A 99 22.46 -0.72 -7.54
N GLU A 100 21.67 0.34 -7.44
CA GLU A 100 22.13 1.69 -7.14
C GLU A 100 21.45 2.22 -5.87
N PRO A 101 22.13 3.06 -5.08
CA PRO A 101 21.49 3.73 -3.96
C PRO A 101 20.33 4.59 -4.44
N PHE A 102 19.26 4.66 -3.63
CA PHE A 102 18.12 5.52 -3.87
C PHE A 102 17.97 6.51 -2.71
N VAL A 103 17.91 7.79 -3.02
CA VAL A 103 17.71 8.85 -2.01
C VAL A 103 16.23 9.22 -1.97
N ILE A 104 15.66 9.15 -0.77
CA ILE A 104 14.29 9.58 -0.50
C ILE A 104 14.35 10.95 0.14
N ASN A 105 13.79 11.96 -0.52
CA ASN A 105 13.72 13.32 0.00
C ASN A 105 12.33 13.60 0.58
N ASP A 106 12.27 14.56 1.50
CA ASP A 106 11.02 15.02 2.07
C ASP A 106 10.05 15.47 0.96
N GLY A 107 8.79 15.07 1.08
CA GLY A 107 7.74 15.45 0.13
C GLY A 107 7.67 14.59 -1.13
N GLU A 108 8.62 13.71 -1.37
CA GLU A 108 8.56 12.82 -2.52
C GLU A 108 7.42 11.82 -2.41
N ARG A 109 6.77 11.56 -3.54
CA ARG A 109 5.69 10.57 -3.66
C ARG A 109 6.32 9.19 -3.73
N ILE A 110 6.09 8.37 -2.70
CA ILE A 110 6.79 7.09 -2.51
C ILE A 110 5.89 5.87 -2.65
N ALA A 111 4.59 6.06 -2.56
CA ALA A 111 3.60 4.99 -2.63
C ALA A 111 2.25 5.61 -2.99
N GLN A 112 1.24 4.77 -3.10
CA GLN A 112 -0.15 5.20 -3.24
C GLN A 112 -1.04 4.43 -2.27
N MET A 113 -2.16 5.03 -1.91
CA MET A 113 -3.13 4.46 -0.99
C MET A 113 -4.48 4.31 -1.67
N VAL A 114 -5.08 3.14 -1.50
CA VAL A 114 -6.40 2.81 -2.04
C VAL A 114 -7.33 2.48 -0.87
N ILE A 115 -8.53 3.05 -0.87
CA ILE A 115 -9.57 2.72 0.10
C ILE A 115 -10.51 1.71 -0.55
N ALA A 116 -10.79 0.61 0.13
CA ALA A 116 -11.62 -0.46 -0.40
C ALA A 116 -12.56 -1.03 0.66
N ARG A 117 -13.69 -1.53 0.21
CA ARG A 117 -14.56 -2.37 1.05
C ARG A 117 -13.96 -3.76 1.15
N HIS A 118 -14.21 -4.41 2.27
CA HIS A 118 -13.83 -5.81 2.45
C HIS A 118 -14.94 -6.57 3.15
N GLU A 119 -14.91 -7.88 2.98
CA GLU A 119 -15.77 -8.79 3.70
C GLU A 119 -14.96 -9.56 4.73
N GLN A 120 -15.56 -9.84 5.87
CA GLN A 120 -15.07 -10.83 6.80
C GLN A 120 -15.89 -12.10 6.62
N VAL A 121 -15.28 -13.24 6.86
CA VAL A 121 -15.95 -14.52 6.68
C VAL A 121 -16.06 -15.27 8.02
N GLU A 122 -17.10 -16.05 8.14
CA GLU A 122 -17.22 -17.07 9.14
C GLU A 122 -16.96 -18.42 8.46
N TRP A 123 -15.97 -19.14 8.94
CA TRP A 123 -15.61 -20.43 8.35
C TRP A 123 -16.70 -21.46 8.64
N GLN A 124 -17.10 -22.18 7.62
CA GLN A 124 -17.97 -23.35 7.73
C GLN A 124 -17.17 -24.59 7.34
N PRO A 125 -16.59 -25.32 8.32
CA PRO A 125 -15.82 -26.50 8.01
C PRO A 125 -16.69 -27.58 7.36
N VAL A 126 -16.19 -28.11 6.25
CA VAL A 126 -16.85 -29.17 5.49
C VAL A 126 -15.81 -30.23 5.12
N GLU A 127 -16.26 -31.45 4.76
CA GLU A 127 -15.35 -32.53 4.37
C GLU A 127 -15.01 -32.49 2.86
N SER A 128 -15.87 -31.86 2.07
CA SER A 128 -15.65 -31.74 0.62
C SER A 128 -16.18 -30.41 0.12
N LEU A 129 -15.58 -29.92 -0.97
CA LEU A 129 -16.04 -28.73 -1.68
C LEU A 129 -16.81 -29.16 -2.94
N ASP A 130 -17.68 -28.26 -3.42
CA ASP A 130 -18.37 -28.44 -4.68
C ASP A 130 -17.37 -28.60 -5.84
N GLU A 131 -17.79 -29.30 -6.87
CA GLU A 131 -16.97 -29.52 -8.06
C GLU A 131 -17.13 -28.35 -9.02
N THR A 132 -16.03 -28.00 -9.69
CA THR A 132 -16.00 -27.00 -10.78
C THR A 132 -15.24 -27.58 -11.96
N GLU A 133 -15.45 -26.99 -13.15
CA GLU A 133 -14.73 -27.40 -14.34
C GLU A 133 -13.21 -27.23 -14.19
N ARG A 134 -12.77 -26.15 -13.52
CA ARG A 134 -11.34 -25.92 -13.24
C ARG A 134 -10.77 -26.95 -12.24
N GLY A 135 -11.57 -27.33 -11.24
CA GLY A 135 -11.11 -28.23 -10.16
C GLY A 135 -9.90 -27.67 -9.43
N ALA A 136 -8.90 -28.51 -9.21
CA ALA A 136 -7.69 -28.18 -8.47
C ALA A 136 -6.61 -27.48 -9.31
N GLY A 137 -6.90 -27.12 -10.57
CA GLY A 137 -5.92 -26.54 -11.48
C GLY A 137 -5.45 -25.15 -11.02
N GLY A 138 -4.15 -24.99 -10.86
CA GLY A 138 -3.50 -23.77 -10.49
C GLY A 138 -2.02 -23.81 -10.80
N PHE A 139 -1.29 -22.79 -10.40
CA PHE A 139 0.18 -22.75 -10.57
C PHE A 139 0.64 -23.05 -12.00
N GLY A 140 -0.06 -22.45 -12.98
CA GLY A 140 0.29 -22.60 -14.40
C GLY A 140 -0.26 -23.86 -15.05
N HIS A 141 -1.32 -24.49 -14.52
CA HIS A 141 -1.92 -25.67 -15.11
C HIS A 141 -2.46 -25.42 -16.53
N THR A 142 -2.63 -24.15 -16.94
CA THR A 142 -3.01 -23.78 -18.32
C THR A 142 -1.82 -23.84 -19.30
N GLY A 143 -0.65 -24.24 -18.86
CA GLY A 143 0.50 -24.57 -19.70
C GLY A 143 1.50 -23.45 -19.93
N LYS A 144 1.34 -22.34 -19.30
CA LYS A 144 2.29 -21.24 -19.49
C LYS A 144 2.51 -20.46 -18.22
#